data_51d99220b56b93d6e5936d1e07e8bc55
#
_entry.id   51d99220b56b93d6e5936d1e07e8bc55
#
_cell.length_a   1.000
_cell.length_b   1.000
_cell.length_c   1.000
_cell.angle_alpha   90.00
_cell.angle_beta   90.00
_cell.angle_gamma   90.00
#
_symmetry.space_group_name_H-M   'P 1'
#
loop_
_entity.id
_entity.type
_entity.pdbx_description
1 polymer ?
#
loop_
_entity_poly.entity_id
_entity_poly.type
_entity_poly.pdbx_seq_one_letter_code
_entity_poly.pdbx_strand_id
1 'polypeptide(L)'
;MSKQHSSPRRDFLKRSALAGLAATVQIPFTASATEKKSDSDAANANRLTLLITADLHAQINTHDEFFWENNQAVYRKRGGLATLKTLIDRERALNPTHTLLLDGGDYFHGHAVASLTEGEALIPILNEFNYDLILPGNWEVVYKKHKMLYDMGHANAAKICANMWHDDSNELIFPPYWTKYIAGVKVGFVGYTDHLIPKRQSPDYSKGIKFAHADTNAAKYIKLLREVEGCGIVILMTHMGLAQQVGLANNPAVEGADFIIGADTHERIRVPIEGKYAKVIECGAFGSFLGKLEIEVENGKIQRYRYELIDVDPVKYPADKKIQQMVDQARAPFAKDLDTVIGTTTTPLVRYFVMETPMDNLLTDAIQWKFKPDIALSNGFRFCQPLAIDSKKGKAEITREFLW
;
A
#
# COMPACT_ATOMS: atom_id res chain seq x y z
N MET A 1 26.61 -17.62 -45.46
CA MET A 1 25.76 -16.44 -45.19
C MET A 1 24.53 -16.91 -44.40
N SER A 2 24.59 -16.85 -43.09
CA SER A 2 23.48 -17.22 -42.20
C SER A 2 22.80 -15.94 -41.68
N LYS A 3 21.55 -15.77 -42.00
CA LYS A 3 20.71 -14.67 -41.49
C LYS A 3 20.30 -14.99 -40.05
N GLN A 4 20.81 -14.22 -39.08
CA GLN A 4 20.30 -14.24 -37.70
C GLN A 4 18.94 -13.56 -37.68
N HIS A 5 17.90 -14.29 -37.33
CA HIS A 5 16.59 -13.75 -36.99
C HIS A 5 16.66 -13.24 -35.53
N SER A 6 16.54 -11.94 -35.34
CA SER A 6 16.30 -11.35 -34.02
C SER A 6 14.86 -11.59 -33.60
N SER A 7 14.62 -12.07 -32.39
CA SER A 7 13.27 -12.32 -31.91
C SER A 7 12.66 -11.03 -31.31
N PRO A 8 11.35 -10.79 -31.48
CA PRO A 8 10.67 -9.59 -30.99
C PRO A 8 10.79 -9.34 -29.50
N ARG A 9 11.03 -10.39 -28.69
CA ARG A 9 11.27 -10.29 -27.24
C ARG A 9 12.57 -9.58 -26.87
N ARG A 10 13.62 -9.72 -27.70
CA ARG A 10 14.92 -9.11 -27.45
C ARG A 10 14.94 -7.61 -27.72
N ASP A 11 14.08 -7.17 -28.64
CA ASP A 11 13.94 -5.74 -28.95
C ASP A 11 13.03 -5.02 -27.94
N PHE A 12 12.07 -5.72 -27.36
CA PHE A 12 11.26 -5.20 -26.25
C PHE A 12 12.12 -4.95 -25.00
N LEU A 13 12.97 -5.91 -24.62
CA LEU A 13 13.86 -5.78 -23.45
C LEU A 13 14.93 -4.69 -23.65
N LYS A 14 15.43 -4.49 -24.86
CA LYS A 14 16.37 -3.39 -25.17
C LYS A 14 15.69 -2.01 -25.11
N ARG A 15 14.43 -1.89 -25.50
CA ARG A 15 13.68 -0.64 -25.40
C ARG A 15 13.27 -0.29 -23.97
N SER A 16 12.98 -1.28 -23.12
CA SER A 16 12.71 -1.09 -21.71
C SER A 16 13.96 -0.66 -20.91
N ALA A 17 15.15 -1.12 -21.30
CA ALA A 17 16.40 -0.72 -20.65
C ALA A 17 16.85 0.72 -21.02
N LEU A 18 16.38 1.28 -22.13
CA LEU A 18 16.70 2.65 -22.56
C LEU A 18 15.76 3.72 -22.00
N ALA A 19 14.61 3.33 -21.46
CA ALA A 19 13.68 4.27 -20.82
C ALA A 19 14.05 4.67 -19.37
N GLY A 20 15.08 4.03 -18.80
CA GLY A 20 15.58 4.31 -17.44
C GLY A 20 16.59 5.44 -17.32
N LEU A 21 16.97 6.12 -18.42
CA LEU A 21 17.88 7.24 -18.44
C LEU A 21 17.13 8.54 -18.77
N ALA A 22 16.25 8.98 -17.88
CA ALA A 22 15.68 10.31 -17.95
C ALA A 22 16.36 11.22 -16.91
N ALA A 23 16.97 12.24 -17.43
CA ALA A 23 17.75 13.28 -16.78
C ALA A 23 17.09 13.85 -15.52
N THR A 24 17.90 13.99 -14.46
CA THR A 24 17.64 14.87 -13.33
C THR A 24 17.68 16.32 -13.81
N VAL A 25 16.54 16.90 -14.12
CA VAL A 25 16.42 18.36 -14.25
C VAL A 25 16.25 18.91 -12.84
N GLN A 26 17.34 19.39 -12.26
CA GLN A 26 17.29 20.25 -11.07
C GLN A 26 16.76 21.62 -11.49
N ILE A 27 15.52 21.93 -11.12
CA ILE A 27 15.03 23.31 -11.16
C ILE A 27 15.43 23.96 -9.84
N PRO A 28 16.23 25.03 -9.83
CA PRO A 28 16.57 25.71 -8.58
C PRO A 28 15.34 26.44 -8.05
N PHE A 29 14.83 26.00 -6.91
CA PHE A 29 13.81 26.72 -6.16
C PHE A 29 14.54 27.70 -5.22
N THR A 30 14.61 28.97 -5.58
CA THR A 30 15.03 30.04 -4.66
C THR A 30 13.89 30.31 -3.70
N ALA A 31 13.98 29.80 -2.49
CA ALA A 31 13.11 30.16 -1.40
C ALA A 31 13.55 31.50 -0.82
N SER A 32 12.80 32.54 -1.08
CA SER A 32 12.87 33.79 -0.32
C SER A 32 12.00 33.64 0.94
N ALA A 33 12.63 33.53 2.09
CA ALA A 33 11.93 33.50 3.38
C ALA A 33 11.50 34.93 3.75
N THR A 34 10.20 35.16 3.73
CA THR A 34 9.58 36.30 4.44
C THR A 34 8.39 35.74 5.21
N GLU A 35 8.52 35.74 6.54
CA GLU A 35 7.45 35.37 7.46
C GLU A 35 6.26 36.38 7.34
N LYS A 36 5.12 35.88 6.85
CA LYS A 36 3.80 36.49 7.07
C LYS A 36 2.81 35.38 7.46
N LYS A 37 2.50 35.31 8.73
CA LYS A 37 1.57 34.36 9.35
C LYS A 37 0.09 34.50 8.93
N SER A 38 -0.27 35.38 8.00
CA SER A 38 -1.62 35.60 7.52
C SER A 38 -1.95 35.08 6.12
N ASP A 39 -0.93 34.65 5.34
CA ASP A 39 -1.15 34.16 3.98
C ASP A 39 -1.28 32.63 3.90
N SER A 40 -0.90 31.88 4.94
CA SER A 40 -0.94 30.41 4.95
C SER A 40 -2.36 29.84 5.01
N ASP A 41 -3.27 30.48 5.74
CA ASP A 41 -4.65 29.99 5.88
C ASP A 41 -5.47 30.25 4.61
N ALA A 42 -5.24 31.37 3.95
CA ALA A 42 -5.90 31.69 2.68
C ALA A 42 -5.38 30.79 1.53
N ALA A 43 -4.08 30.49 1.52
CA ALA A 43 -3.47 29.60 0.51
C ALA A 43 -3.93 28.13 0.66
N ASN A 44 -4.37 27.72 1.85
CA ASN A 44 -4.82 26.37 2.13
C ASN A 44 -6.34 26.19 1.98
N ALA A 45 -7.11 27.27 1.91
CA ALA A 45 -8.58 27.21 1.90
C ALA A 45 -9.16 26.34 0.77
N ASN A 46 -8.47 26.26 -0.36
CA ASN A 46 -8.90 25.53 -1.55
C ASN A 46 -7.96 24.33 -1.87
N ARG A 47 -7.15 23.89 -0.92
CA ARG A 47 -6.23 22.77 -1.11
C ARG A 47 -6.65 21.57 -0.28
N LEU A 48 -7.03 20.49 -0.95
CA LEU A 48 -7.25 19.17 -0.36
C LEU A 48 -5.92 18.40 -0.30
N THR A 49 -5.62 17.80 0.83
CA THR A 49 -4.50 16.87 1.00
C THR A 49 -5.04 15.47 1.29
N LEU A 50 -4.66 14.48 0.49
CA LEU A 50 -4.89 13.08 0.75
C LEU A 50 -3.57 12.43 1.17
N LEU A 51 -3.52 11.90 2.38
CA LEU A 51 -2.45 11.04 2.87
C LEU A 51 -2.90 9.59 2.67
N ILE A 52 -2.04 8.76 2.11
CA ILE A 52 -2.42 7.44 1.62
C ILE A 52 -1.41 6.41 2.14
N THR A 53 -1.92 5.39 2.81
CA THR A 53 -1.20 4.15 3.12
C THR A 53 -1.90 2.98 2.42
N ALA A 54 -1.18 1.90 2.21
CA ALA A 54 -1.70 0.64 1.71
C ALA A 54 -0.79 -0.49 2.11
N ASP A 55 -1.29 -1.71 2.10
CA ASP A 55 -0.49 -2.92 2.27
C ASP A 55 0.41 -2.83 3.51
N LEU A 56 -0.12 -2.36 4.64
CA LEU A 56 0.65 -2.25 5.89
C LEU A 56 1.12 -3.61 6.39
N HIS A 57 0.37 -4.67 6.08
CA HIS A 57 0.69 -6.05 6.42
C HIS A 57 1.15 -6.22 7.86
N ALA A 58 0.52 -5.46 8.76
CA ALA A 58 0.80 -5.48 10.17
C ALA A 58 2.29 -5.22 10.53
N GLN A 59 3.04 -4.53 9.69
CA GLN A 59 4.45 -4.25 9.94
C GLN A 59 4.61 -3.19 11.02
N ILE A 60 4.60 -3.67 12.28
CA ILE A 60 4.62 -2.83 13.46
C ILE A 60 5.99 -2.21 13.73
N ASN A 61 7.07 -2.90 13.31
CA ASN A 61 8.44 -2.53 13.59
C ASN A 61 9.13 -1.86 12.40
N THR A 62 10.14 -1.04 12.69
CA THR A 62 11.11 -0.59 11.67
C THR A 62 11.87 -1.82 11.13
N HIS A 63 11.98 -1.91 9.82
CA HIS A 63 12.60 -3.05 9.12
C HIS A 63 13.56 -2.59 8.02
N ASP A 64 14.28 -3.53 7.45
CA ASP A 64 15.06 -3.26 6.26
C ASP A 64 14.13 -3.11 5.05
N GLU A 65 14.46 -2.17 4.17
CA GLU A 65 13.75 -1.93 2.94
C GLU A 65 14.74 -1.91 1.77
N PHE A 66 14.36 -2.53 0.66
CA PHE A 66 15.18 -2.66 -0.52
C PHE A 66 15.03 -1.46 -1.46
N PHE A 67 16.16 -0.95 -1.94
CA PHE A 67 16.23 0.08 -2.98
C PHE A 67 17.20 -0.36 -4.07
N TRP A 68 16.96 0.09 -5.28
CA TRP A 68 17.89 -0.09 -6.40
C TRP A 68 18.43 1.26 -6.83
N GLU A 69 19.71 1.52 -6.53
CA GLU A 69 20.33 2.81 -6.75
C GLU A 69 21.73 2.62 -7.37
N ASN A 70 22.05 3.44 -8.35
CA ASN A 70 23.35 3.37 -9.05
C ASN A 70 23.71 1.94 -9.51
N ASN A 71 22.73 1.21 -9.97
CA ASN A 71 22.84 -0.19 -10.41
C ASN A 71 23.29 -1.17 -9.30
N GLN A 72 22.93 -0.87 -8.06
CA GLN A 72 23.24 -1.69 -6.89
C GLN A 72 22.05 -1.83 -5.96
N ALA A 73 22.00 -2.98 -5.28
CA ALA A 73 21.05 -3.21 -4.18
C ALA A 73 21.49 -2.40 -2.96
N VAL A 74 20.58 -1.57 -2.44
CA VAL A 74 20.80 -0.76 -1.24
C VAL A 74 19.70 -1.07 -0.24
N TYR A 75 20.08 -1.26 1.02
CA TYR A 75 19.13 -1.53 2.11
C TYR A 75 19.14 -0.37 3.11
N ARG A 76 17.96 0.06 3.52
CA ARG A 76 17.78 1.12 4.52
C ARG A 76 16.68 0.76 5.49
N LYS A 77 16.81 1.20 6.73
CA LYS A 77 15.70 1.10 7.68
C LYS A 77 14.56 2.02 7.27
N ARG A 78 13.35 1.47 7.19
CA ARG A 78 12.11 2.18 6.87
C ARG A 78 10.96 1.64 7.72
N GLY A 79 9.83 2.33 7.68
CA GLY A 79 8.61 1.88 8.30
C GLY A 79 8.62 1.92 9.83
N GLY A 80 7.77 1.06 10.39
CA GLY A 80 7.39 1.07 11.80
C GLY A 80 6.21 2.00 12.07
N LEU A 81 5.13 1.47 12.67
CA LEU A 81 3.90 2.23 12.88
C LEU A 81 4.12 3.52 13.68
N ALA A 82 5.02 3.49 14.66
CA ALA A 82 5.34 4.68 15.47
C ALA A 82 6.03 5.79 14.65
N THR A 83 6.90 5.43 13.71
CA THR A 83 7.54 6.37 12.78
C THR A 83 6.56 6.92 11.76
N LEU A 84 5.70 6.04 11.20
CA LEU A 84 4.64 6.41 10.27
C LEU A 84 3.66 7.39 10.90
N LYS A 85 3.27 7.18 12.16
CA LYS A 85 2.39 8.10 12.90
C LYS A 85 2.98 9.51 12.99
N THR A 86 4.25 9.63 13.35
CA THR A 86 4.94 10.92 13.40
C THR A 86 4.93 11.64 12.06
N LEU A 87 5.18 10.93 10.96
CA LEU A 87 5.13 11.50 9.62
C LEU A 87 3.71 11.95 9.28
N ILE A 88 2.70 11.12 9.50
CA ILE A 88 1.30 11.46 9.22
C ILE A 88 0.86 12.69 10.00
N ASP A 89 1.16 12.77 11.29
CA ASP A 89 0.78 13.91 12.12
C ASP A 89 1.47 15.20 11.66
N ARG A 90 2.74 15.11 11.26
CA ARG A 90 3.47 16.24 10.68
C ARG A 90 2.81 16.72 9.39
N GLU A 91 2.47 15.82 8.47
CA GLU A 91 1.85 16.20 7.19
C GLU A 91 0.43 16.73 7.39
N ARG A 92 -0.34 16.16 8.33
CA ARG A 92 -1.64 16.72 8.74
C ARG A 92 -1.54 18.14 9.28
N ALA A 93 -0.51 18.42 10.08
CA ALA A 93 -0.32 19.74 10.68
C ALA A 93 -0.10 20.85 9.64
N LEU A 94 0.32 20.50 8.42
CA LEU A 94 0.49 21.45 7.31
C LEU A 94 -0.85 21.93 6.72
N ASN A 95 -1.91 21.12 6.83
CA ASN A 95 -3.26 21.43 6.32
C ASN A 95 -4.33 20.74 7.17
N PRO A 96 -4.49 21.10 8.46
CA PRO A 96 -5.21 20.27 9.44
C PRO A 96 -6.72 20.16 9.16
N THR A 97 -7.33 21.15 8.52
CA THR A 97 -8.78 21.17 8.23
C THR A 97 -9.14 20.53 6.90
N HIS A 98 -8.16 20.35 6.00
CA HIS A 98 -8.41 19.85 4.65
C HIS A 98 -7.52 18.63 4.30
N THR A 99 -7.16 17.83 5.30
CA THR A 99 -6.41 16.57 5.11
C THR A 99 -7.30 15.37 5.45
N LEU A 100 -7.33 14.39 4.56
CA LEU A 100 -7.90 13.07 4.79
C LEU A 100 -6.78 12.02 4.81
N LEU A 101 -6.88 11.04 5.69
CA LEU A 101 -6.02 9.86 5.72
C LEU A 101 -6.81 8.65 5.24
N LEU A 102 -6.29 8.03 4.19
CA LEU A 102 -6.92 6.91 3.50
C LEU A 102 -6.02 5.68 3.59
N ASP A 103 -6.64 4.48 3.62
CA ASP A 103 -5.88 3.25 3.47
C ASP A 103 -6.46 2.31 2.42
N GLY A 104 -5.57 1.74 1.62
CA GLY A 104 -5.87 0.86 0.49
C GLY A 104 -6.13 -0.61 0.83
N GLY A 105 -6.09 -1.01 2.12
CA GLY A 105 -6.32 -2.40 2.56
C GLY A 105 -5.05 -3.19 2.85
N ASP A 106 -5.24 -4.46 3.22
CA ASP A 106 -4.22 -5.39 3.70
C ASP A 106 -3.55 -4.95 5.01
N TYR A 107 -4.40 -4.77 6.03
CA TYR A 107 -3.99 -4.36 7.37
C TYR A 107 -3.57 -5.49 8.29
N PHE A 108 -4.42 -6.53 8.38
CA PHE A 108 -4.50 -7.43 9.53
C PHE A 108 -3.68 -8.71 9.36
N HIS A 109 -2.86 -8.81 8.33
CA HIS A 109 -2.07 -10.00 8.02
C HIS A 109 -0.65 -9.64 7.57
N GLY A 110 0.33 -10.47 7.90
CA GLY A 110 1.71 -10.38 7.39
C GLY A 110 2.78 -10.37 8.48
N HIS A 111 2.48 -9.95 9.70
CA HIS A 111 3.39 -10.00 10.85
C HIS A 111 2.92 -11.03 11.88
N ALA A 112 3.87 -11.63 12.62
CA ALA A 112 3.59 -12.63 13.63
C ALA A 112 2.49 -12.24 14.62
N VAL A 113 2.52 -11.02 15.16
CA VAL A 113 1.52 -10.54 16.13
C VAL A 113 0.12 -10.57 15.51
N ALA A 114 -0.04 -10.10 14.27
CA ALA A 114 -1.32 -10.16 13.59
C ALA A 114 -1.79 -11.60 13.37
N SER A 115 -0.89 -12.47 12.90
CA SER A 115 -1.24 -13.88 12.64
C SER A 115 -1.64 -14.63 13.92
N LEU A 116 -0.95 -14.35 15.04
CA LEU A 116 -1.20 -14.98 16.35
C LEU A 116 -2.44 -14.44 17.07
N THR A 117 -2.93 -13.28 16.69
CA THR A 117 -4.13 -12.64 17.25
C THR A 117 -5.25 -12.45 16.25
N GLU A 118 -5.11 -13.05 15.04
CA GLU A 118 -6.05 -12.89 13.94
C GLU A 118 -6.38 -11.40 13.65
N GLY A 119 -5.35 -10.52 13.74
CA GLY A 119 -5.48 -9.09 13.47
C GLY A 119 -5.89 -8.23 14.67
N GLU A 120 -6.52 -8.82 15.70
CA GLU A 120 -7.18 -8.07 16.78
C GLU A 120 -6.26 -7.14 17.56
N ALA A 121 -5.00 -7.55 17.81
CA ALA A 121 -4.04 -6.73 18.53
C ALA A 121 -3.68 -5.41 17.81
N LEU A 122 -3.94 -5.30 16.51
CA LEU A 122 -3.63 -4.11 15.73
C LEU A 122 -4.73 -3.06 15.73
N ILE A 123 -5.98 -3.47 15.98
CA ILE A 123 -7.15 -2.57 15.91
C ILE A 123 -6.97 -1.32 16.78
N PRO A 124 -6.58 -1.43 18.08
CA PRO A 124 -6.36 -0.26 18.90
C PRO A 124 -5.26 0.67 18.37
N ILE A 125 -4.17 0.09 17.81
CA ILE A 125 -3.06 0.85 17.25
C ILE A 125 -3.53 1.64 16.02
N LEU A 126 -4.24 0.97 15.09
CA LEU A 126 -4.75 1.59 13.87
C LEU A 126 -5.78 2.70 14.17
N ASN A 127 -6.59 2.53 15.20
CA ASN A 127 -7.54 3.55 15.62
C ASN A 127 -6.88 4.87 16.06
N GLU A 128 -5.64 4.83 16.57
CA GLU A 128 -4.87 6.03 16.91
C GLU A 128 -4.39 6.82 15.67
N PHE A 129 -4.39 6.22 14.50
CA PHE A 129 -4.07 6.94 13.26
C PHE A 129 -5.19 7.87 12.80
N ASN A 130 -6.43 7.62 13.24
CA ASN A 130 -7.63 8.35 12.84
C ASN A 130 -7.78 8.37 11.32
N TYR A 131 -7.86 7.19 10.72
CA TYR A 131 -8.19 7.05 9.31
C TYR A 131 -9.60 7.57 9.02
N ASP A 132 -9.77 8.31 7.94
CA ASP A 132 -11.07 8.78 7.48
C ASP A 132 -11.80 7.70 6.69
N LEU A 133 -11.06 6.94 5.87
CA LEU A 133 -11.61 5.94 4.97
C LEU A 133 -10.64 4.78 4.79
N ILE A 134 -11.15 3.55 4.85
CA ILE A 134 -10.39 2.33 4.62
C ILE A 134 -11.12 1.41 3.63
N LEU A 135 -10.35 0.61 2.90
CA LEU A 135 -10.81 -0.39 1.93
C LEU A 135 -10.39 -1.78 2.41
N PRO A 136 -11.20 -2.84 2.32
CA PRO A 136 -10.70 -4.20 2.53
C PRO A 136 -9.81 -4.63 1.36
N GLY A 137 -8.62 -5.15 1.65
CA GLY A 137 -7.74 -5.81 0.70
C GLY A 137 -8.08 -7.29 0.52
N ASN A 138 -7.16 -8.04 -0.08
CA ASN A 138 -7.35 -9.47 -0.31
C ASN A 138 -6.96 -10.32 0.92
N TRP A 139 -6.19 -9.79 1.87
CA TRP A 139 -5.82 -10.50 3.08
C TRP A 139 -6.77 -10.26 4.26
N GLU A 140 -7.70 -9.33 4.20
CA GLU A 140 -8.72 -9.17 5.24
C GLU A 140 -9.59 -10.42 5.40
N VAL A 141 -9.72 -11.26 4.37
CA VAL A 141 -10.49 -12.50 4.43
C VAL A 141 -9.72 -13.71 5.01
N VAL A 142 -8.42 -13.58 5.28
CA VAL A 142 -7.56 -14.72 5.70
C VAL A 142 -8.08 -15.44 6.95
N TYR A 143 -8.64 -14.68 7.89
CA TYR A 143 -9.24 -15.21 9.14
C TYR A 143 -10.74 -15.46 9.00
N LYS A 144 -11.26 -15.61 7.78
CA LYS A 144 -12.68 -15.85 7.42
C LYS A 144 -13.56 -14.61 7.50
N LYS A 145 -14.70 -14.70 6.82
CA LYS A 145 -15.70 -13.64 6.73
C LYS A 145 -16.09 -13.02 8.08
N HIS A 146 -16.35 -13.85 9.09
CA HIS A 146 -16.80 -13.35 10.40
C HIS A 146 -15.74 -12.50 11.10
N LYS A 147 -14.46 -12.89 10.98
CA LYS A 147 -13.36 -12.14 11.58
C LYS A 147 -13.07 -10.86 10.82
N MET A 148 -13.11 -10.89 9.48
CA MET A 148 -13.06 -9.68 8.66
C MET A 148 -14.12 -8.66 9.07
N LEU A 149 -15.37 -9.11 9.24
CA LEU A 149 -16.47 -8.23 9.67
C LEU A 149 -16.22 -7.66 11.07
N TYR A 150 -15.68 -8.47 11.98
CA TYR A 150 -15.32 -8.03 13.33
C TYR A 150 -14.22 -6.97 13.29
N ASP A 151 -13.08 -7.26 12.65
CA ASP A 151 -11.91 -6.37 12.62
C ASP A 151 -12.23 -5.05 11.91
N MET A 152 -12.81 -5.13 10.72
CA MET A 152 -13.27 -3.94 10.00
C MET A 152 -14.36 -3.17 10.78
N GLY A 153 -15.24 -3.87 11.49
CA GLY A 153 -16.27 -3.25 12.31
C GLY A 153 -15.73 -2.43 13.48
N HIS A 154 -14.60 -2.85 14.07
CA HIS A 154 -13.95 -2.18 15.21
C HIS A 154 -12.90 -1.12 14.79
N ALA A 155 -12.58 -1.03 13.52
CA ALA A 155 -11.77 0.08 13.02
C ALA A 155 -12.60 1.39 12.99
N ASN A 156 -12.07 2.47 13.54
CA ASN A 156 -12.73 3.78 13.63
C ASN A 156 -12.58 4.60 12.34
N ALA A 157 -13.00 4.05 11.20
CA ALA A 157 -12.95 4.72 9.91
C ALA A 157 -14.21 4.41 9.10
N ALA A 158 -14.55 5.18 8.08
CA ALA A 158 -15.51 4.75 7.08
C ALA A 158 -14.94 3.57 6.28
N LYS A 159 -15.79 2.64 5.85
CA LYS A 159 -15.41 1.47 5.04
C LYS A 159 -16.20 1.48 3.76
N ILE A 160 -15.55 1.20 2.63
CA ILE A 160 -16.22 1.11 1.33
C ILE A 160 -15.73 -0.11 0.56
N CYS A 161 -16.67 -0.80 -0.10
CA CYS A 161 -16.36 -1.81 -1.11
C CYS A 161 -17.58 -2.07 -1.98
N ALA A 162 -17.51 -1.74 -3.27
CA ALA A 162 -18.64 -1.83 -4.18
C ALA A 162 -18.75 -3.18 -4.90
N ASN A 163 -17.79 -4.09 -4.68
CA ASN A 163 -17.72 -5.37 -5.38
C ASN A 163 -17.56 -6.59 -4.46
N MET A 164 -18.02 -6.46 -3.20
CA MET A 164 -18.02 -7.54 -2.22
C MET A 164 -19.44 -7.72 -1.65
N TRP A 165 -20.03 -8.90 -1.83
CA TRP A 165 -21.39 -9.22 -1.40
C TRP A 165 -21.42 -10.42 -0.48
N HIS A 166 -22.43 -10.46 0.38
CA HIS A 166 -22.83 -11.68 1.04
C HIS A 166 -23.33 -12.69 -0.02
N ASP A 167 -22.80 -13.91 0.00
CA ASP A 167 -23.13 -14.92 -1.02
C ASP A 167 -24.59 -15.43 -0.88
N ASP A 168 -25.12 -15.44 0.32
CA ASP A 168 -26.47 -15.89 0.66
C ASP A 168 -27.56 -14.87 0.35
N SER A 169 -27.34 -13.57 0.62
CA SER A 169 -28.35 -12.53 0.45
C SER A 169 -28.16 -11.65 -0.80
N ASN A 170 -26.97 -11.68 -1.42
CA ASN A 170 -26.55 -10.75 -2.45
C ASN A 170 -26.56 -9.26 -2.03
N GLU A 171 -26.55 -8.99 -0.73
CA GLU A 171 -26.37 -7.65 -0.21
C GLU A 171 -24.88 -7.28 -0.15
N LEU A 172 -24.55 -6.00 -0.38
CA LEU A 172 -23.18 -5.50 -0.23
C LEU A 172 -22.74 -5.65 1.24
N ILE A 173 -21.51 -6.10 1.45
CA ILE A 173 -20.93 -6.24 2.79
C ILE A 173 -20.57 -4.87 3.36
N PHE A 174 -20.12 -3.95 2.52
CA PHE A 174 -19.79 -2.58 2.90
C PHE A 174 -20.53 -1.58 2.01
N PRO A 175 -20.72 -0.33 2.47
CA PRO A 175 -21.18 0.75 1.59
C PRO A 175 -20.32 0.83 0.32
N PRO A 176 -20.91 1.05 -0.85
CA PRO A 176 -20.16 1.05 -2.11
C PRO A 176 -19.29 2.31 -2.29
N TYR A 177 -19.68 3.41 -1.67
CA TYR A 177 -19.02 4.70 -1.79
C TYR A 177 -19.13 5.52 -0.50
N TRP A 178 -18.28 6.54 -0.41
CA TRP A 178 -18.31 7.54 0.64
C TRP A 178 -18.11 8.94 0.05
N THR A 179 -18.70 9.97 0.66
CA THR A 179 -18.53 11.36 0.23
C THR A 179 -18.11 12.25 1.39
N LYS A 180 -17.31 13.26 1.10
CA LYS A 180 -16.89 14.28 2.06
C LYS A 180 -16.87 15.65 1.41
N TYR A 181 -17.47 16.65 2.03
CA TYR A 181 -17.27 18.04 1.64
C TYR A 181 -16.04 18.60 2.37
N ILE A 182 -15.04 19.03 1.63
CA ILE A 182 -13.74 19.46 2.17
C ILE A 182 -13.04 20.37 1.15
N ALA A 183 -12.29 21.37 1.61
CA ALA A 183 -11.57 22.31 0.75
C ALA A 183 -12.47 22.97 -0.34
N GLY A 184 -13.73 23.26 -0.02
CA GLY A 184 -14.67 23.89 -0.95
C GLY A 184 -15.22 22.97 -2.05
N VAL A 185 -14.99 21.67 -1.99
CA VAL A 185 -15.47 20.69 -2.98
C VAL A 185 -16.06 19.45 -2.29
N LYS A 186 -17.06 18.83 -2.92
CA LYS A 186 -17.52 17.49 -2.53
C LYS A 186 -16.68 16.46 -3.26
N VAL A 187 -16.00 15.59 -2.50
CA VAL A 187 -15.19 14.48 -3.00
C VAL A 187 -15.96 13.18 -2.80
N GLY A 188 -16.03 12.36 -3.83
CA GLY A 188 -16.63 11.03 -3.81
C GLY A 188 -15.56 9.95 -3.96
N PHE A 189 -15.67 8.90 -3.15
CA PHE A 189 -14.80 7.73 -3.17
C PHE A 189 -15.63 6.47 -3.44
N VAL A 190 -15.17 5.60 -4.36
CA VAL A 190 -15.76 4.28 -4.61
C VAL A 190 -14.70 3.22 -4.32
N GLY A 191 -15.03 2.16 -3.60
CA GLY A 191 -14.08 1.12 -3.21
C GLY A 191 -14.19 -0.14 -4.04
N TYR A 192 -13.06 -0.75 -4.41
CA TYR A 192 -13.00 -2.05 -5.12
C TYR A 192 -11.86 -2.91 -4.58
N THR A 193 -12.16 -4.13 -4.18
CA THR A 193 -11.15 -5.15 -3.89
C THR A 193 -10.97 -6.11 -5.08
N ASP A 194 -9.95 -6.97 -5.01
CA ASP A 194 -9.66 -7.93 -6.08
C ASP A 194 -10.75 -8.99 -6.20
N HIS A 195 -11.32 -9.12 -7.37
CA HIS A 195 -12.33 -10.15 -7.66
C HIS A 195 -11.73 -11.56 -7.78
N LEU A 196 -10.40 -11.67 -7.90
CA LEU A 196 -9.68 -12.94 -8.02
C LEU A 196 -9.29 -13.55 -6.68
N ILE A 197 -9.69 -12.95 -5.55
CA ILE A 197 -9.40 -13.46 -4.19
C ILE A 197 -9.62 -14.98 -4.07
N PRO A 198 -10.78 -15.55 -4.47
CA PRO A 198 -11.01 -16.99 -4.32
C PRO A 198 -10.13 -17.88 -5.22
N LYS A 199 -9.45 -17.29 -6.21
CA LYS A 199 -8.53 -17.99 -7.12
C LYS A 199 -7.07 -17.80 -6.74
N ARG A 200 -6.74 -16.66 -6.11
CA ARG A 200 -5.37 -16.32 -5.69
C ARG A 200 -5.01 -16.88 -4.32
N GLN A 201 -6.02 -17.15 -3.50
CA GLN A 201 -5.87 -17.65 -2.12
C GLN A 201 -6.69 -18.93 -1.93
N SER A 202 -6.62 -19.53 -0.73
CA SER A 202 -7.49 -20.64 -0.39
C SER A 202 -8.96 -20.20 -0.49
N PRO A 203 -9.81 -20.91 -1.25
CA PRO A 203 -11.24 -20.59 -1.35
C PRO A 203 -11.95 -20.53 0.00
N ASP A 204 -11.43 -21.27 0.99
CA ASP A 204 -11.95 -21.27 2.34
C ASP A 204 -11.82 -19.93 3.07
N TYR A 205 -10.89 -19.08 2.69
CA TYR A 205 -10.71 -17.77 3.34
C TYR A 205 -11.91 -16.86 3.07
N SER A 206 -12.36 -16.84 1.83
CA SER A 206 -13.45 -15.98 1.37
C SER A 206 -14.82 -16.70 1.26
N LYS A 207 -14.96 -17.88 1.88
CA LYS A 207 -16.24 -18.61 1.87
C LYS A 207 -17.38 -17.74 2.39
N GLY A 208 -18.49 -17.71 1.65
CA GLY A 208 -19.68 -16.90 1.97
C GLY A 208 -19.57 -15.44 1.49
N ILE A 209 -18.55 -15.14 0.66
CA ILE A 209 -18.36 -13.84 0.02
C ILE A 209 -18.35 -14.03 -1.50
N LYS A 210 -19.06 -13.17 -2.19
CA LYS A 210 -19.07 -13.08 -3.66
C LYS A 210 -18.37 -11.80 -4.11
N PHE A 211 -17.58 -11.91 -5.17
CA PHE A 211 -16.85 -10.81 -5.77
C PHE A 211 -17.21 -10.63 -7.25
N ALA A 212 -17.11 -9.40 -7.75
CA ALA A 212 -17.19 -9.10 -9.19
C ALA A 212 -16.06 -8.15 -9.61
N HIS A 213 -15.78 -8.12 -10.89
CA HIS A 213 -14.83 -7.17 -11.46
C HIS A 213 -15.32 -5.73 -11.30
N ALA A 214 -14.40 -4.77 -11.07
CA ALA A 214 -14.73 -3.37 -10.79
C ALA A 214 -15.54 -2.71 -11.92
N ASP A 215 -15.26 -3.02 -13.18
CA ASP A 215 -15.94 -2.44 -14.33
C ASP A 215 -17.43 -2.78 -14.40
N THR A 216 -17.87 -3.83 -13.69
CA THR A 216 -19.28 -4.26 -13.66
C THR A 216 -20.23 -3.16 -13.16
N ASN A 217 -19.76 -2.31 -12.23
CA ASN A 217 -20.61 -1.28 -11.63
C ASN A 217 -19.93 0.09 -11.44
N ALA A 218 -18.66 0.26 -11.85
CA ALA A 218 -17.93 1.51 -11.70
C ALA A 218 -18.64 2.69 -12.34
N ALA A 219 -19.09 2.54 -13.59
CA ALA A 219 -19.84 3.59 -14.32
C ALA A 219 -21.10 4.03 -13.55
N LYS A 220 -21.83 3.08 -12.93
CA LYS A 220 -23.03 3.37 -12.14
C LYS A 220 -22.69 4.29 -10.96
N TYR A 221 -21.65 3.96 -10.18
CA TYR A 221 -21.31 4.74 -8.98
C TYR A 221 -20.63 6.07 -9.34
N ILE A 222 -19.79 6.11 -10.36
CA ILE A 222 -19.20 7.38 -10.86
C ILE A 222 -20.31 8.33 -11.30
N LYS A 223 -21.26 7.84 -12.09
CA LYS A 223 -22.42 8.64 -12.53
C LYS A 223 -23.24 9.15 -11.34
N LEU A 224 -23.54 8.28 -10.38
CA LEU A 224 -24.24 8.66 -9.15
C LEU A 224 -23.50 9.75 -8.38
N LEU A 225 -22.17 9.60 -8.20
CA LEU A 225 -21.36 10.60 -7.51
C LEU A 225 -21.32 11.95 -8.26
N ARG A 226 -21.21 11.93 -9.58
CA ARG A 226 -21.16 13.16 -10.39
C ARG A 226 -22.52 13.84 -10.52
N GLU A 227 -23.57 13.10 -10.86
CA GLU A 227 -24.86 13.67 -11.24
C GLU A 227 -25.85 13.82 -10.08
N VAL A 228 -25.81 12.90 -9.09
CA VAL A 228 -26.76 12.91 -7.99
C VAL A 228 -26.12 13.52 -6.73
N GLU A 229 -24.92 13.05 -6.38
CA GLU A 229 -24.19 13.55 -5.20
C GLU A 229 -23.51 14.91 -5.45
N GLY A 230 -23.30 15.30 -6.71
CA GLY A 230 -22.67 16.55 -7.09
C GLY A 230 -21.19 16.64 -6.75
N CYS A 231 -20.48 15.50 -6.78
CA CYS A 231 -19.04 15.46 -6.48
C CYS A 231 -18.23 16.14 -7.57
N GLY A 232 -17.43 17.14 -7.19
CA GLY A 232 -16.47 17.80 -8.07
C GLY A 232 -15.21 16.96 -8.32
N ILE A 233 -14.89 16.05 -7.39
CA ILE A 233 -13.77 15.09 -7.48
C ILE A 233 -14.31 13.69 -7.23
N VAL A 234 -13.91 12.71 -8.07
CA VAL A 234 -14.27 11.28 -7.92
C VAL A 234 -13.01 10.43 -7.96
N ILE A 235 -12.80 9.65 -6.90
CA ILE A 235 -11.62 8.82 -6.70
C ILE A 235 -12.08 7.35 -6.53
N LEU A 236 -11.45 6.44 -7.26
CA LEU A 236 -11.58 5.02 -7.01
C LEU A 236 -10.45 4.59 -6.08
N MET A 237 -10.80 3.98 -4.94
CA MET A 237 -9.84 3.26 -4.11
C MET A 237 -9.89 1.79 -4.51
N THR A 238 -8.74 1.22 -4.85
CA THR A 238 -8.71 -0.13 -5.42
C THR A 238 -7.62 -0.98 -4.77
N HIS A 239 -7.95 -2.23 -4.46
CA HIS A 239 -6.98 -3.22 -3.99
C HIS A 239 -6.99 -4.42 -4.93
N MET A 240 -6.35 -4.29 -6.11
CA MET A 240 -6.40 -5.28 -7.17
C MET A 240 -5.12 -5.42 -8.00
N GLY A 241 -4.07 -4.69 -7.61
CA GLY A 241 -2.76 -4.71 -8.25
C GLY A 241 -2.64 -3.80 -9.47
N LEU A 242 -1.43 -3.29 -9.68
CA LEU A 242 -1.12 -2.24 -10.64
C LEU A 242 -1.59 -2.56 -12.07
N ALA A 243 -1.38 -3.79 -12.53
CA ALA A 243 -1.78 -4.17 -13.90
C ALA A 243 -3.29 -4.04 -14.14
N GLN A 244 -4.11 -4.48 -13.17
CA GLN A 244 -5.58 -4.34 -13.26
C GLN A 244 -6.00 -2.87 -13.11
N GLN A 245 -5.33 -2.10 -12.26
CA GLN A 245 -5.61 -0.66 -12.05
C GLN A 245 -5.33 0.15 -13.31
N VAL A 246 -4.20 -0.10 -13.99
CA VAL A 246 -3.87 0.55 -15.27
C VAL A 246 -4.85 0.12 -16.37
N GLY A 247 -5.24 -1.16 -16.40
CA GLY A 247 -6.29 -1.65 -17.27
C GLY A 247 -7.63 -0.92 -17.04
N LEU A 248 -8.02 -0.78 -15.77
CA LEU A 248 -9.23 -0.08 -15.36
C LEU A 248 -9.17 1.42 -15.73
N ALA A 249 -8.04 2.10 -15.52
CA ALA A 249 -7.85 3.51 -15.86
C ALA A 249 -8.00 3.80 -17.37
N ASN A 250 -7.87 2.78 -18.21
CA ASN A 250 -8.08 2.85 -19.66
C ASN A 250 -9.45 2.30 -20.10
N ASN A 251 -10.26 1.81 -19.16
CA ASN A 251 -11.59 1.26 -19.45
C ASN A 251 -12.65 2.38 -19.42
N PRO A 252 -13.56 2.48 -20.40
CA PRO A 252 -14.64 3.48 -20.39
C PRO A 252 -15.59 3.36 -19.19
N ALA A 253 -15.61 2.25 -18.49
CA ALA A 253 -16.41 2.10 -17.27
C ALA A 253 -15.98 3.06 -16.14
N VAL A 254 -14.79 3.67 -16.21
CA VAL A 254 -14.32 4.67 -15.24
C VAL A 254 -14.27 6.09 -15.79
N GLU A 255 -14.91 6.34 -16.92
CA GLU A 255 -15.08 7.71 -17.43
C GLU A 255 -15.78 8.58 -16.39
N GLY A 256 -15.17 9.74 -16.09
CA GLY A 256 -15.61 10.62 -15.04
C GLY A 256 -14.92 10.41 -13.69
N ALA A 257 -14.04 9.44 -13.51
CA ALA A 257 -13.11 9.38 -12.39
C ALA A 257 -11.89 10.26 -12.63
N ASP A 258 -11.30 10.81 -11.55
CA ASP A 258 -10.08 11.63 -11.63
C ASP A 258 -8.82 10.82 -11.30
N PHE A 259 -8.90 10.00 -10.25
CA PHE A 259 -7.79 9.18 -9.77
C PHE A 259 -8.24 7.75 -9.43
N ILE A 260 -7.30 6.83 -9.58
CA ILE A 260 -7.35 5.49 -8.98
C ILE A 260 -6.21 5.43 -7.97
N ILE A 261 -6.55 5.31 -6.69
CA ILE A 261 -5.61 5.04 -5.61
C ILE A 261 -5.56 3.54 -5.44
N GLY A 262 -4.42 2.94 -5.78
CA GLY A 262 -4.21 1.52 -5.86
C GLY A 262 -3.43 0.91 -4.71
N ALA A 263 -3.50 -0.43 -4.62
CA ALA A 263 -2.81 -1.30 -3.66
C ALA A 263 -2.67 -2.73 -4.23
N ASP A 264 -2.20 -3.69 -3.43
CA ASP A 264 -2.03 -5.14 -3.68
C ASP A 264 -0.67 -5.53 -4.28
N THR A 265 -0.08 -4.75 -5.18
CA THR A 265 1.22 -5.10 -5.78
C THR A 265 2.40 -4.37 -5.16
N HIS A 266 2.18 -3.57 -4.14
CA HIS A 266 3.21 -2.88 -3.34
C HIS A 266 4.08 -1.92 -4.17
N GLU A 267 3.58 -1.44 -5.30
CA GLU A 267 4.38 -0.63 -6.22
C GLU A 267 4.63 0.77 -5.66
N ARG A 268 5.85 1.25 -5.84
CA ARG A 268 6.31 2.56 -5.38
C ARG A 268 6.20 3.57 -6.51
N ILE A 269 4.99 3.98 -6.83
CA ILE A 269 4.73 4.93 -7.90
C ILE A 269 5.14 6.32 -7.39
N ARG A 270 6.17 6.92 -7.99
CA ARG A 270 6.63 8.28 -7.67
C ARG A 270 6.06 9.33 -8.59
N VAL A 271 5.61 8.93 -9.76
CA VAL A 271 4.93 9.78 -10.74
C VAL A 271 3.64 9.08 -11.13
N PRO A 272 2.47 9.70 -10.97
CA PRO A 272 1.21 9.09 -11.34
C PRO A 272 1.23 8.57 -12.78
N ILE A 273 0.67 7.38 -12.98
CA ILE A 273 0.56 6.77 -14.32
C ILE A 273 -0.68 7.35 -14.99
N GLU A 274 -0.49 7.96 -16.15
CA GLU A 274 -1.59 8.52 -16.94
C GLU A 274 -2.37 7.39 -17.63
N GLY A 275 -3.65 7.23 -17.27
CA GLY A 275 -4.61 6.43 -18.00
C GLY A 275 -5.46 7.31 -18.90
N LYS A 276 -6.26 6.68 -19.77
CA LYS A 276 -7.17 7.41 -20.68
C LYS A 276 -8.24 8.19 -19.91
N TYR A 277 -8.74 7.64 -18.80
CA TYR A 277 -9.87 8.20 -18.05
C TYR A 277 -9.49 8.63 -16.63
N ALA A 278 -8.48 8.02 -16.02
CA ALA A 278 -8.05 8.34 -14.67
C ALA A 278 -6.54 8.17 -14.50
N LYS A 279 -5.97 8.84 -13.49
CA LYS A 279 -4.56 8.68 -13.10
C LYS A 279 -4.43 7.62 -12.03
N VAL A 280 -3.40 6.76 -12.13
CA VAL A 280 -3.14 5.69 -11.16
C VAL A 280 -1.97 6.05 -10.26
N ILE A 281 -2.14 5.89 -8.96
CA ILE A 281 -1.09 6.00 -7.93
C ILE A 281 -1.15 4.78 -7.01
N GLU A 282 0.02 4.31 -6.57
CA GLU A 282 0.17 3.26 -5.58
C GLU A 282 1.35 3.64 -4.68
N CYS A 283 1.21 3.47 -3.36
CA CYS A 283 2.12 4.09 -2.39
C CYS A 283 3.09 3.12 -1.71
N GLY A 284 3.36 1.97 -2.30
CA GLY A 284 4.23 0.95 -1.72
C GLY A 284 3.54 0.21 -0.57
N ALA A 285 4.32 -0.40 0.33
CA ALA A 285 3.78 -1.29 1.36
C ALA A 285 4.54 -1.17 2.70
N PHE A 286 4.14 -2.01 3.67
CA PHE A 286 4.82 -2.24 4.96
C PHE A 286 4.96 -0.99 5.84
N GLY A 287 4.20 0.05 5.55
CA GLY A 287 4.39 1.35 6.20
C GLY A 287 5.74 2.00 5.89
N SER A 288 6.45 1.52 4.86
CA SER A 288 7.73 2.08 4.41
C SER A 288 7.59 3.41 3.69
N PHE A 289 6.40 3.70 3.19
CA PHE A 289 6.08 4.89 2.40
C PHE A 289 4.73 5.50 2.80
N LEU A 290 4.59 6.79 2.56
CA LEU A 290 3.34 7.54 2.66
C LEU A 290 3.09 8.25 1.34
N GLY A 291 1.99 7.96 0.67
CA GLY A 291 1.53 8.73 -0.47
C GLY A 291 0.93 10.05 -0.02
N LYS A 292 1.29 11.15 -0.67
CA LYS A 292 0.71 12.48 -0.44
C LYS A 292 0.23 13.05 -1.76
N LEU A 293 -1.09 13.20 -1.91
CA LEU A 293 -1.72 13.82 -3.06
C LEU A 293 -2.35 15.14 -2.62
N GLU A 294 -1.79 16.24 -3.08
CA GLU A 294 -2.32 17.60 -2.88
C GLU A 294 -3.09 18.01 -4.13
N ILE A 295 -4.33 18.45 -3.95
CA ILE A 295 -5.23 18.87 -5.04
C ILE A 295 -5.67 20.31 -4.77
N GLU A 296 -5.37 21.20 -5.68
CA GLU A 296 -5.91 22.56 -5.66
C GLU A 296 -7.23 22.61 -6.41
N VAL A 297 -8.21 23.19 -5.74
CA VAL A 297 -9.60 23.24 -6.20
C VAL A 297 -9.97 24.68 -6.56
N GLU A 298 -10.55 24.86 -7.73
CA GLU A 298 -11.15 26.11 -8.15
C GLU A 298 -12.53 25.85 -8.76
N ASN A 299 -13.54 26.58 -8.30
CA ASN A 299 -14.93 26.42 -8.75
C ASN A 299 -15.44 24.97 -8.65
N GLY A 300 -15.05 24.25 -7.58
CA GLY A 300 -15.45 22.87 -7.34
C GLY A 300 -14.82 21.83 -8.27
N LYS A 301 -13.73 22.17 -8.96
CA LYS A 301 -12.99 21.29 -9.88
C LYS A 301 -11.50 21.31 -9.58
N ILE A 302 -10.82 20.26 -10.00
CA ILE A 302 -9.35 20.16 -9.92
C ILE A 302 -8.75 21.21 -10.87
N GLN A 303 -7.97 22.14 -10.32
CA GLN A 303 -7.17 23.10 -11.08
C GLN A 303 -5.79 22.50 -11.37
N ARG A 304 -5.15 21.99 -10.33
CA ARG A 304 -3.87 21.29 -10.41
C ARG A 304 -3.73 20.29 -9.28
N TYR A 305 -2.78 19.36 -9.41
CA TYR A 305 -2.42 18.43 -8.35
C TYR A 305 -0.90 18.26 -8.27
N ARG A 306 -0.45 17.79 -7.11
CA ARG A 306 0.90 17.35 -6.85
C ARG A 306 0.85 16.03 -6.10
N TYR A 307 1.65 15.06 -6.53
CA TYR A 307 1.83 13.80 -5.81
C TYR A 307 3.28 13.66 -5.36
N GLU A 308 3.46 13.13 -4.16
CA GLU A 308 4.75 12.80 -3.58
C GLU A 308 4.64 11.47 -2.85
N LEU A 309 5.61 10.57 -3.07
CA LEU A 309 5.80 9.37 -2.28
C LEU A 309 6.92 9.62 -1.27
N ILE A 310 6.55 9.71 0.01
CA ILE A 310 7.44 10.09 1.11
C ILE A 310 7.95 8.82 1.78
N ASP A 311 9.27 8.67 1.90
CA ASP A 311 9.90 7.57 2.63
C ASP A 311 9.68 7.73 4.14
N VAL A 312 9.18 6.70 4.83
CA VAL A 312 9.02 6.66 6.29
C VAL A 312 10.38 6.32 6.92
N ASP A 313 11.20 7.35 7.08
CA ASP A 313 12.59 7.27 7.51
C ASP A 313 12.70 7.47 9.03
N PRO A 314 13.10 6.44 9.82
CA PRO A 314 13.19 6.55 11.29
C PRO A 314 14.28 7.50 11.77
N VAL A 315 15.24 7.87 10.93
CA VAL A 315 16.24 8.90 11.26
C VAL A 315 15.64 10.30 11.14
N LYS A 316 14.76 10.49 10.17
CA LYS A 316 14.12 11.79 9.91
C LYS A 316 12.86 12.01 10.76
N TYR A 317 12.14 10.93 11.05
CA TYR A 317 10.89 10.97 11.80
C TYR A 317 11.02 10.07 13.04
N PRO A 318 11.28 10.63 14.24
CA PRO A 318 11.40 9.83 15.47
C PRO A 318 10.07 9.14 15.81
N ALA A 319 10.16 7.95 16.37
CA ALA A 319 8.99 7.17 16.73
C ALA A 319 8.05 7.92 17.71
N ASP A 320 6.75 7.91 17.43
CA ASP A 320 5.73 8.36 18.38
C ASP A 320 5.72 7.46 19.60
N LYS A 321 5.84 8.06 20.78
CA LYS A 321 6.00 7.31 22.05
C LYS A 321 4.77 6.50 22.42
N LYS A 322 3.56 7.02 22.14
CA LYS A 322 2.31 6.33 22.47
C LYS A 322 2.15 5.10 21.57
N ILE A 323 2.33 5.27 20.28
CA ILE A 323 2.25 4.15 19.31
C ILE A 323 3.32 3.11 19.59
N GLN A 324 4.56 3.53 19.89
CA GLN A 324 5.62 2.58 20.23
C GLN A 324 5.27 1.76 21.48
N GLN A 325 4.73 2.39 22.52
CA GLN A 325 4.27 1.69 23.72
C GLN A 325 3.15 0.68 23.40
N MET A 326 2.20 1.03 22.52
CA MET A 326 1.12 0.13 22.12
C MET A 326 1.67 -1.06 21.31
N VAL A 327 2.62 -0.81 20.42
CA VAL A 327 3.32 -1.86 19.66
C VAL A 327 4.06 -2.82 20.60
N ASP A 328 4.80 -2.28 21.56
CA ASP A 328 5.55 -3.08 22.55
C ASP A 328 4.60 -3.93 23.39
N GLN A 329 3.46 -3.38 23.81
CA GLN A 329 2.43 -4.11 24.55
C GLN A 329 1.78 -5.24 23.71
N ALA A 330 1.46 -4.98 22.45
CA ALA A 330 0.89 -5.99 21.55
C ALA A 330 1.87 -7.14 21.28
N ARG A 331 3.18 -6.82 21.22
CA ARG A 331 4.25 -7.78 20.97
C ARG A 331 4.69 -8.57 22.21
N ALA A 332 4.57 -7.97 23.41
CA ALA A 332 5.11 -8.51 24.65
C ALA A 332 4.73 -9.99 24.94
N PRO A 333 3.50 -10.47 24.72
CA PRO A 333 3.15 -11.88 24.96
C PRO A 333 3.96 -12.87 24.12
N PHE A 334 4.46 -12.45 22.97
CA PHE A 334 5.12 -13.27 21.97
C PHE A 334 6.64 -13.00 21.89
N ALA A 335 7.13 -11.95 22.54
CA ALA A 335 8.49 -11.42 22.36
C ALA A 335 9.57 -12.51 22.57
N LYS A 336 9.45 -13.33 23.61
CA LYS A 336 10.42 -14.40 23.90
C LYS A 336 10.59 -15.39 22.75
N ASP A 337 9.51 -15.74 22.08
CA ASP A 337 9.53 -16.65 20.94
C ASP A 337 10.03 -15.92 19.68
N LEU A 338 9.50 -14.76 19.41
CA LEU A 338 9.81 -13.97 18.21
C LEU A 338 11.28 -13.51 18.18
N ASP A 339 11.87 -13.16 19.33
CA ASP A 339 13.28 -12.75 19.44
C ASP A 339 14.28 -13.94 19.37
N THR A 340 13.77 -15.17 19.31
CA THR A 340 14.63 -16.35 19.23
C THR A 340 15.40 -16.33 17.91
N VAL A 341 16.74 -16.21 18.03
CA VAL A 341 17.66 -16.33 16.89
C VAL A 341 17.76 -17.82 16.50
N ILE A 342 17.38 -18.14 15.27
CA ILE A 342 17.40 -19.52 14.76
C ILE A 342 18.58 -19.78 13.83
N GLY A 343 19.27 -18.74 13.39
CA GLY A 343 20.42 -18.84 12.49
C GLY A 343 21.03 -17.50 12.18
N THR A 344 22.06 -17.53 11.36
CA THR A 344 22.71 -16.32 10.82
C THR A 344 22.96 -16.47 9.34
N THR A 345 22.98 -15.38 8.61
CA THR A 345 23.30 -15.33 7.18
C THR A 345 24.41 -14.32 6.92
N THR A 346 25.25 -14.58 5.93
CA THR A 346 26.24 -13.66 5.36
C THR A 346 25.81 -13.09 4.01
N THR A 347 24.63 -13.50 3.53
CA THR A 347 24.01 -13.02 2.30
C THR A 347 22.68 -12.35 2.64
N PRO A 348 22.36 -11.15 2.10
CA PRO A 348 21.06 -10.55 2.32
C PRO A 348 19.94 -11.48 1.86
N LEU A 349 18.90 -11.66 2.69
CA LEU A 349 17.73 -12.45 2.32
C LEU A 349 16.67 -11.53 1.72
N VAL A 350 16.34 -11.78 0.45
CA VAL A 350 15.40 -10.98 -0.35
C VAL A 350 14.65 -11.85 -1.33
N ARG A 351 13.41 -11.48 -1.69
CA ARG A 351 12.52 -12.22 -2.62
C ARG A 351 11.95 -11.36 -3.76
N TYR A 352 12.55 -10.21 -4.06
CA TYR A 352 12.02 -9.28 -5.07
C TYR A 352 12.46 -9.58 -6.51
N PHE A 353 13.22 -10.64 -6.75
CA PHE A 353 13.66 -11.00 -8.09
C PHE A 353 12.78 -12.10 -8.69
N VAL A 354 12.57 -12.02 -10.00
CA VAL A 354 11.71 -12.99 -10.73
C VAL A 354 12.38 -14.32 -11.04
N MET A 355 13.67 -14.42 -10.78
CA MET A 355 14.47 -15.63 -10.96
C MET A 355 14.76 -16.25 -9.59
N GLU A 356 15.96 -16.70 -9.38
CA GLU A 356 16.46 -17.23 -8.13
C GLU A 356 16.73 -16.12 -7.10
N THR A 357 16.34 -16.32 -5.86
CA THR A 357 16.59 -15.38 -4.77
C THR A 357 17.23 -16.06 -3.56
N PRO A 358 18.05 -15.35 -2.76
CA PRO A 358 18.65 -15.92 -1.55
C PRO A 358 17.63 -16.49 -0.55
N MET A 359 16.47 -15.85 -0.41
CA MET A 359 15.42 -16.32 0.50
C MET A 359 14.74 -17.59 -0.05
N ASP A 360 14.50 -17.68 -1.36
CA ASP A 360 13.93 -18.89 -1.97
C ASP A 360 14.90 -20.08 -1.85
N ASN A 361 16.21 -19.83 -2.01
CA ASN A 361 17.24 -20.85 -1.79
C ASN A 361 17.23 -21.34 -0.34
N LEU A 362 17.19 -20.43 0.64
CA LEU A 362 17.08 -20.81 2.06
C LEU A 362 15.86 -21.70 2.31
N LEU A 363 14.71 -21.37 1.75
CA LEU A 363 13.46 -22.11 1.93
C LEU A 363 13.55 -23.51 1.27
N THR A 364 14.03 -23.59 0.03
CA THR A 364 14.15 -24.86 -0.70
C THR A 364 15.20 -25.78 -0.08
N ASP A 365 16.33 -25.23 0.36
CA ASP A 365 17.37 -25.97 1.09
C ASP A 365 16.85 -26.52 2.43
N ALA A 366 16.08 -25.72 3.17
CA ALA A 366 15.44 -26.16 4.41
C ALA A 366 14.43 -27.28 4.18
N ILE A 367 13.61 -27.20 3.12
CA ILE A 367 12.67 -28.24 2.73
C ILE A 367 13.44 -29.51 2.34
N GLN A 368 14.47 -29.40 1.52
CA GLN A 368 15.29 -30.52 1.09
C GLN A 368 16.00 -31.20 2.27
N TRP A 369 16.58 -30.41 3.15
CA TRP A 369 17.23 -30.92 4.38
C TRP A 369 16.24 -31.65 5.29
N LYS A 370 15.05 -31.12 5.51
CA LYS A 370 14.07 -31.66 6.46
C LYS A 370 13.35 -32.91 5.91
N PHE A 371 12.90 -32.86 4.66
CA PHE A 371 12.01 -33.86 4.08
C PHE A 371 12.69 -34.74 3.06
N LYS A 372 13.91 -34.38 2.63
CA LYS A 372 14.71 -35.13 1.63
C LYS A 372 13.95 -35.51 0.35
N PRO A 373 13.18 -34.58 -0.25
CA PRO A 373 12.53 -34.82 -1.53
C PRO A 373 13.56 -34.85 -2.65
N ASP A 374 13.23 -35.49 -3.78
CA ASP A 374 14.05 -35.42 -5.00
C ASP A 374 14.13 -34.01 -5.56
N ILE A 375 13.05 -33.22 -5.41
CA ILE A 375 12.94 -31.82 -5.87
C ILE A 375 12.25 -30.98 -4.78
N ALA A 376 12.85 -29.85 -4.43
CA ALA A 376 12.25 -28.82 -3.59
C ALA A 376 11.98 -27.55 -4.44
N LEU A 377 10.77 -27.00 -4.33
CA LEU A 377 10.34 -25.83 -5.08
C LEU A 377 9.84 -24.74 -4.14
N SER A 378 10.15 -23.50 -4.47
CA SER A 378 9.52 -22.30 -3.95
C SER A 378 8.64 -21.68 -5.03
N ASN A 379 7.56 -21.03 -4.66
CA ASN A 379 6.68 -20.35 -5.63
C ASN A 379 7.23 -19.00 -6.12
N GLY A 380 8.49 -18.72 -5.87
CA GLY A 380 9.21 -17.57 -6.40
C GLY A 380 8.77 -16.24 -5.79
N PHE A 381 8.75 -15.21 -6.62
CA PHE A 381 8.47 -13.83 -6.23
C PHE A 381 7.36 -13.69 -5.17
N ARG A 382 7.70 -13.08 -4.02
CA ARG A 382 6.80 -12.81 -2.90
C ARG A 382 7.12 -11.47 -2.28
N PHE A 383 6.09 -10.82 -1.78
CA PHE A 383 6.23 -9.61 -1.00
C PHE A 383 6.65 -9.99 0.43
N CYS A 384 7.88 -9.66 0.79
CA CYS A 384 8.40 -9.77 2.15
C CYS A 384 9.49 -8.74 2.36
N GLN A 385 9.72 -8.38 3.62
CA GLN A 385 10.82 -7.49 3.93
C GLN A 385 12.15 -8.20 3.73
N PRO A 386 13.17 -7.50 3.23
CA PRO A 386 14.52 -8.05 3.19
C PRO A 386 15.13 -8.12 4.59
N LEU A 387 16.11 -8.99 4.76
CA LEU A 387 17.04 -8.98 5.88
C LEU A 387 18.41 -8.56 5.34
N ALA A 388 18.83 -7.35 5.66
CA ALA A 388 20.12 -6.81 5.25
C ALA A 388 21.24 -7.31 6.17
N ILE A 389 22.46 -7.36 5.63
CA ILE A 389 23.66 -7.66 6.42
C ILE A 389 24.09 -6.43 7.20
N ASP A 390 24.33 -6.61 8.49
CA ASP A 390 25.00 -5.60 9.32
C ASP A 390 26.45 -5.40 8.80
N SER A 391 26.71 -4.24 8.23
CA SER A 391 28.02 -3.94 7.62
C SER A 391 29.21 -4.02 8.60
N LYS A 392 28.96 -3.83 9.91
CA LYS A 392 29.98 -3.93 10.96
C LYS A 392 30.27 -5.37 11.37
N LYS A 393 29.23 -6.22 11.35
CA LYS A 393 29.32 -7.63 11.77
C LYS A 393 29.58 -8.58 10.60
N GLY A 394 29.33 -8.15 9.36
CA GLY A 394 29.42 -8.98 8.15
C GLY A 394 28.37 -10.10 8.09
N LYS A 395 27.35 -10.06 8.95
CA LYS A 395 26.27 -11.04 9.02
C LYS A 395 24.98 -10.42 9.55
N ALA A 396 23.86 -11.12 9.34
CA ALA A 396 22.59 -10.82 9.99
C ALA A 396 22.09 -12.03 10.79
N GLU A 397 21.35 -11.77 11.85
CA GLU A 397 20.66 -12.79 12.65
C GLU A 397 19.27 -13.03 12.05
N ILE A 398 18.91 -14.29 11.85
CA ILE A 398 17.58 -14.72 11.42
C ILE A 398 16.79 -15.04 12.68
N THR A 399 15.82 -14.21 13.01
CA THR A 399 14.91 -14.44 14.12
C THR A 399 13.66 -15.20 13.67
N ARG A 400 12.90 -15.76 14.60
CA ARG A 400 11.60 -16.31 14.27
C ARG A 400 10.65 -15.26 13.72
N GLU A 401 10.67 -14.04 14.25
CA GLU A 401 9.83 -12.94 13.74
C GLU A 401 10.05 -12.67 12.26
N PHE A 402 11.31 -12.72 11.81
CA PHE A 402 11.64 -12.52 10.40
C PHE A 402 11.05 -13.60 9.47
N LEU A 403 10.83 -14.81 9.97
CA LEU A 403 10.30 -15.92 9.17
C LEU A 403 8.75 -16.01 9.16
N TRP A 404 8.09 -15.17 9.94
CA TRP A 404 6.63 -15.07 9.89
C TRP A 404 6.18 -14.24 8.69
#